data_ad23240bd368ebdfa7ddea41c386db24
#
_entry.id   ad23240bd368ebdfa7ddea41c386db24
#
_cell.length_a   1.000
_cell.length_b   1.000
_cell.length_c   1.000
_cell.angle_alpha   90.00
_cell.angle_beta   90.00
_cell.angle_gamma   90.00
#
_symmetry.space_group_name_H-M   'P 1'
#
loop_
_entity.id
_entity.type
_entity.pdbx_description
1 polymer ?
#
loop_
_entity_poly.entity_id
_entity_poly.type
_entity_poly.pdbx_seq_one_letter_code
_entity_poly.pdbx_strand_id
1 'polypeptide(L)'
;FIVDNINYDDLVSYGQDNIKYLLENGTLGLMNTNSGGTYNSTNAYATIGAGTYAVSSIVGTYAGGYDDLYYHEEIHKVYKRNTGKEMAEENIANIDILGLKRLNERLSRPVKIGHLGSLLNDNGYKTAIIGSEATSLDDISISASLISMNGEGITNFGKVDGSLLSRDFMSPFGLRTDYEALFKAYEEIKDKADFIVIQTGDTYRLNQYMSISHERLAQIKADIFQDIDGFLGKILETSTGDLLLLFVVPFPSNEDVAKGDRLTPVIVLDSAVSKGVLTSATTKRAGIITNTDLAAHVLSYFGITKPSVMTGHPLSSKSVREPLEYLRDINKISVFNYNARATVVKSYIAFIILVLLLTFILLEYFKEYVAWMKPLLIAVLLVPTVLLILPVTAPWDTIRFAASLISTVTIFSLSVFYLFKDNLKIFVSTCLLSAGLILADTFLDNPLMRLSILGYDPIIGARFYGIGNEYMGFLLGTTIVGTTALIDCYRDKAGLLKKLSVGIYAVVLVTLMSPSLGTNVGGTMAAFFGFGAATLLLVKGRIGRKDL
;
A
#
# COMPACT_ATOMS: atom_id res chain seq x y z
N PHE A 1 18.66 0.33 -7.44
CA PHE A 1 19.44 0.46 -6.22
C PHE A 1 18.56 0.14 -5.02
N ILE A 2 18.95 -0.85 -4.23
CA ILE A 2 18.15 -1.40 -3.13
C ILE A 2 18.84 -1.12 -1.80
N VAL A 3 18.12 -0.46 -0.89
CA VAL A 3 18.48 -0.27 0.51
C VAL A 3 17.32 -0.77 1.34
N ASP A 4 17.45 -1.91 1.99
CA ASP A 4 16.35 -2.57 2.70
C ASP A 4 16.21 -2.07 4.15
N ASN A 5 15.04 -2.26 4.76
CA ASN A 5 14.80 -2.06 6.20
C ASN A 5 15.06 -0.63 6.71
N ILE A 6 14.74 0.36 5.91
CA ILE A 6 14.71 1.78 6.30
C ILE A 6 13.31 2.36 6.08
N ASN A 7 13.00 3.44 6.77
CA ASN A 7 11.77 4.18 6.57
C ASN A 7 12.01 5.54 5.91
N TYR A 8 10.93 6.30 5.69
CA TYR A 8 10.99 7.61 5.08
C TYR A 8 11.78 8.63 5.93
N ASP A 9 11.61 8.61 7.25
CA ASP A 9 12.28 9.53 8.14
C ASP A 9 13.78 9.22 8.28
N ASP A 10 14.19 7.95 8.20
CA ASP A 10 15.60 7.55 8.10
C ASP A 10 16.26 8.17 6.88
N LEU A 11 15.62 8.07 5.71
CA LEU A 11 16.14 8.60 4.45
C LEU A 11 16.31 10.13 4.49
N VAL A 12 15.35 10.84 5.07
CA VAL A 12 15.41 12.31 5.20
C VAL A 12 16.41 12.76 6.27
N SER A 13 16.55 12.00 7.37
CA SER A 13 17.36 12.40 8.52
C SER A 13 18.85 12.07 8.36
N TYR A 14 19.16 10.91 7.75
CA TYR A 14 20.53 10.42 7.61
C TYR A 14 21.11 10.61 6.21
N GLY A 15 20.27 10.83 5.18
CA GLY A 15 20.73 11.07 3.80
C GLY A 15 21.63 12.31 3.73
N GLN A 16 22.76 12.17 3.03
CA GLN A 16 23.73 13.23 2.80
C GLN A 16 23.56 13.85 1.40
N ASP A 17 24.60 14.37 0.80
CA ASP A 17 24.51 15.21 -0.39
C ASP A 17 23.87 14.50 -1.61
N ASN A 18 24.24 13.24 -1.85
CA ASN A 18 23.73 12.48 -3.01
C ASN A 18 22.31 11.98 -2.81
N ILE A 19 21.99 11.53 -1.60
CA ILE A 19 20.60 11.16 -1.25
C ILE A 19 19.72 12.41 -1.25
N LYS A 20 20.20 13.54 -0.74
CA LYS A 20 19.48 14.82 -0.84
C LYS A 20 19.26 15.23 -2.28
N TYR A 21 20.28 15.07 -3.14
CA TYR A 21 20.12 15.31 -4.57
C TYR A 21 18.99 14.47 -5.16
N LEU A 22 18.89 13.17 -4.81
CA LEU A 22 17.78 12.32 -5.26
C LEU A 22 16.43 12.78 -4.69
N LEU A 23 16.38 13.17 -3.42
CA LEU A 23 15.15 13.70 -2.78
C LEU A 23 14.67 15.00 -3.42
N GLU A 24 15.60 15.84 -3.86
CA GLU A 24 15.31 17.14 -4.47
C GLU A 24 15.00 17.05 -5.97
N ASN A 25 15.60 16.13 -6.70
CA ASN A 25 15.53 16.04 -8.16
C ASN A 25 14.73 14.84 -8.66
N GLY A 26 14.56 13.81 -7.87
CA GLY A 26 13.75 12.64 -8.18
C GLY A 26 12.25 12.86 -7.97
N THR A 27 11.48 11.91 -8.44
CA THR A 27 10.05 11.78 -8.15
C THR A 27 9.86 10.80 -7.01
N LEU A 28 9.18 11.22 -5.94
CA LEU A 28 9.15 10.53 -4.65
C LEU A 28 7.83 9.80 -4.44
N GLY A 29 7.86 8.66 -3.77
CA GLY A 29 6.64 7.92 -3.40
C GLY A 29 6.82 7.05 -2.17
N LEU A 30 5.69 6.65 -1.62
CA LEU A 30 5.56 5.64 -0.59
C LEU A 30 4.98 4.38 -1.21
N MET A 31 5.65 3.26 -1.02
CA MET A 31 5.31 1.98 -1.64
C MET A 31 4.64 1.05 -0.63
N ASN A 32 3.46 0.53 -1.01
CA ASN A 32 2.87 -0.61 -0.34
C ASN A 32 3.65 -1.87 -0.70
N THR A 33 4.10 -2.61 0.32
CA THR A 33 4.99 -3.77 0.19
C THR A 33 4.28 -5.12 0.40
N ASN A 34 2.96 -5.16 0.25
CA ASN A 34 2.17 -6.37 0.37
C ASN A 34 2.55 -7.41 -0.70
N SER A 35 2.29 -8.69 -0.39
CA SER A 35 2.69 -9.82 -1.21
C SER A 35 1.58 -10.89 -1.28
N GLY A 36 1.84 -12.00 -1.96
CA GLY A 36 0.88 -13.09 -2.13
C GLY A 36 0.64 -13.97 -0.89
N GLY A 37 1.43 -13.80 0.17
CA GLY A 37 1.37 -14.62 1.38
C GLY A 37 1.50 -13.81 2.67
N THR A 38 2.24 -14.35 3.62
CA THR A 38 2.57 -13.64 4.87
C THR A 38 3.38 -12.38 4.58
N TYR A 39 3.18 -11.36 5.40
CA TYR A 39 3.90 -10.09 5.28
C TYR A 39 5.35 -10.28 5.74
N ASN A 40 6.29 -10.41 4.79
CA ASN A 40 7.73 -10.55 5.03
C ASN A 40 8.55 -10.03 3.84
N SER A 41 9.85 -9.83 4.06
CA SER A 41 10.77 -9.28 3.10
C SER A 41 10.89 -10.15 1.84
N THR A 42 11.12 -11.46 1.97
CA THR A 42 11.36 -12.34 0.82
C THR A 42 10.18 -12.38 -0.16
N ASN A 43 8.94 -12.34 0.38
CA ASN A 43 7.73 -12.26 -0.44
C ASN A 43 7.61 -10.91 -1.17
N ALA A 44 8.05 -9.81 -0.54
CA ALA A 44 8.04 -8.49 -1.17
C ALA A 44 8.98 -8.44 -2.39
N TYR A 45 10.19 -8.97 -2.26
CA TYR A 45 11.12 -9.09 -3.38
C TYR A 45 10.59 -9.96 -4.52
N ALA A 46 10.04 -11.12 -4.19
CA ALA A 46 9.40 -12.00 -5.19
C ALA A 46 8.25 -11.30 -5.93
N THR A 47 7.47 -10.47 -5.22
CA THR A 47 6.36 -9.69 -5.77
C THR A 47 6.87 -8.64 -6.76
N ILE A 48 7.98 -7.95 -6.46
CA ILE A 48 8.61 -6.99 -7.38
C ILE A 48 9.04 -7.71 -8.66
N GLY A 49 9.80 -8.80 -8.57
CA GLY A 49 10.30 -9.52 -9.75
C GLY A 49 9.22 -10.23 -10.58
N ALA A 50 8.12 -10.64 -9.94
CA ALA A 50 6.97 -11.23 -10.64
C ALA A 50 6.03 -10.17 -11.24
N GLY A 51 6.05 -8.92 -10.77
CA GLY A 51 5.10 -7.86 -11.14
C GLY A 51 3.66 -8.16 -10.73
N THR A 52 3.47 -9.11 -9.83
CA THR A 52 2.19 -9.51 -9.23
C THR A 52 2.45 -10.11 -7.84
N TYR A 53 1.42 -10.21 -7.01
CA TYR A 53 1.55 -10.73 -5.64
C TYR A 53 2.07 -12.18 -5.63
N ALA A 54 3.31 -12.35 -5.25
CA ALA A 54 4.05 -13.61 -5.21
C ALA A 54 4.46 -13.99 -3.80
N VAL A 55 4.93 -15.23 -3.63
CA VAL A 55 5.49 -15.77 -2.38
C VAL A 55 6.88 -16.32 -2.61
N SER A 56 7.70 -16.28 -1.58
CA SER A 56 9.04 -16.84 -1.54
C SER A 56 9.29 -17.57 -0.22
N SER A 57 10.48 -18.15 -0.08
CA SER A 57 10.99 -18.77 1.14
C SER A 57 12.40 -18.22 1.44
N ILE A 58 12.94 -18.52 2.60
CA ILE A 58 14.34 -18.16 2.92
C ILE A 58 15.30 -18.81 1.93
N VAL A 59 15.11 -20.10 1.61
CA VAL A 59 15.94 -20.79 0.60
C VAL A 59 15.79 -20.18 -0.79
N GLY A 60 14.61 -19.61 -1.07
CA GLY A 60 14.32 -18.89 -2.31
C GLY A 60 15.15 -17.62 -2.52
N THR A 61 15.87 -17.13 -1.50
CA THR A 61 16.81 -16.01 -1.63
C THR A 61 18.24 -16.46 -1.93
N TYR A 62 18.53 -17.78 -1.91
CA TYR A 62 19.88 -18.30 -2.10
C TYR A 62 20.25 -18.29 -3.57
N ALA A 63 21.26 -17.51 -3.90
CA ALA A 63 21.82 -17.41 -5.23
C ALA A 63 23.32 -17.18 -5.19
N GLY A 64 24.04 -17.70 -6.18
CA GLY A 64 25.48 -17.56 -6.24
C GLY A 64 26.04 -17.70 -7.66
N GLY A 65 27.29 -17.32 -7.82
CA GLY A 65 28.07 -17.50 -9.05
C GLY A 65 28.46 -18.95 -9.27
N TYR A 66 29.10 -19.21 -10.41
CA TYR A 66 29.41 -20.56 -10.90
C TYR A 66 30.19 -21.40 -9.88
N ASP A 67 31.26 -20.86 -9.28
CA ASP A 67 32.14 -21.51 -8.34
C ASP A 67 31.84 -21.23 -6.86
N ASP A 68 30.80 -20.44 -6.57
CA ASP A 68 30.36 -20.17 -5.20
C ASP A 68 29.90 -21.47 -4.52
N LEU A 69 30.03 -21.54 -3.20
CA LEU A 69 29.77 -22.78 -2.46
C LEU A 69 28.46 -22.70 -1.68
N TYR A 70 27.65 -23.72 -1.84
CA TYR A 70 26.49 -24.00 -0.99
C TYR A 70 26.69 -25.35 -0.28
N TYR A 71 26.86 -25.34 1.04
CA TYR A 71 27.21 -26.55 1.83
C TYR A 71 28.39 -27.34 1.22
N HIS A 72 29.50 -26.66 0.87
CA HIS A 72 30.71 -27.22 0.28
C HIS A 72 30.55 -27.80 -1.15
N GLU A 73 29.44 -27.52 -1.81
CA GLU A 73 29.19 -27.92 -3.19
C GLU A 73 29.05 -26.68 -4.09
N GLU A 74 29.70 -26.67 -5.25
CA GLU A 74 29.68 -25.56 -6.19
C GLU A 74 28.27 -25.34 -6.74
N ILE A 75 27.84 -24.06 -6.84
CA ILE A 75 26.51 -23.66 -7.25
C ILE A 75 26.10 -24.25 -8.61
N HIS A 76 27.03 -24.31 -9.59
CA HIS A 76 26.71 -24.87 -10.91
C HIS A 76 26.33 -26.36 -10.82
N LYS A 77 26.90 -27.12 -9.90
CA LYS A 77 26.55 -28.54 -9.67
C LYS A 77 25.16 -28.65 -9.00
N VAL A 78 24.93 -27.82 -7.98
CA VAL A 78 23.64 -27.75 -7.28
C VAL A 78 22.53 -27.35 -8.24
N TYR A 79 22.75 -26.30 -9.04
CA TYR A 79 21.78 -25.82 -10.01
C TYR A 79 21.46 -26.90 -11.08
N LYS A 80 22.50 -27.52 -11.65
CA LYS A 80 22.34 -28.63 -12.62
C LYS A 80 21.60 -29.81 -12.02
N ARG A 81 21.95 -30.24 -10.81
CA ARG A 81 21.25 -31.31 -10.10
C ARG A 81 19.76 -30.98 -9.90
N ASN A 82 19.45 -29.75 -9.50
CA ASN A 82 18.10 -29.34 -9.19
C ASN A 82 17.24 -29.12 -10.44
N THR A 83 17.81 -28.55 -11.50
CA THR A 83 17.05 -28.09 -12.69
C THR A 83 17.27 -28.96 -13.93
N GLY A 84 18.33 -29.76 -13.98
CA GLY A 84 18.79 -30.47 -15.17
C GLY A 84 19.44 -29.57 -16.23
N LYS A 85 19.68 -28.28 -15.93
CA LYS A 85 20.23 -27.28 -16.87
C LYS A 85 21.63 -26.87 -16.48
N GLU A 86 22.43 -26.47 -17.46
CA GLU A 86 23.73 -25.84 -17.24
C GLU A 86 23.56 -24.33 -17.01
N MET A 87 24.51 -23.72 -16.31
CA MET A 87 24.67 -22.27 -16.21
C MET A 87 26.04 -21.87 -16.78
N ALA A 88 26.15 -20.67 -17.32
CA ALA A 88 27.43 -20.13 -17.78
C ALA A 88 28.27 -19.62 -16.58
N GLU A 89 29.60 -19.52 -16.75
CA GLU A 89 30.52 -19.07 -15.71
C GLU A 89 30.20 -17.65 -15.18
N GLU A 90 29.64 -16.79 -15.99
CA GLU A 90 29.32 -15.40 -15.64
C GLU A 90 27.93 -15.25 -15.01
N ASN A 91 27.13 -16.32 -14.97
CA ASN A 91 25.77 -16.27 -14.47
C ASN A 91 25.73 -16.33 -12.92
N ILE A 92 24.70 -15.71 -12.37
CA ILE A 92 24.23 -15.94 -11.02
C ILE A 92 22.98 -16.82 -11.07
N ALA A 93 22.98 -17.94 -10.35
CA ALA A 93 21.87 -18.88 -10.32
C ALA A 93 21.20 -18.94 -8.96
N ASN A 94 19.87 -18.83 -8.96
CA ASN A 94 19.03 -19.14 -7.81
C ASN A 94 18.83 -20.65 -7.71
N ILE A 95 19.25 -21.26 -6.61
CA ILE A 95 19.28 -22.72 -6.44
C ILE A 95 17.92 -23.34 -6.13
N ASP A 96 16.92 -22.53 -5.71
CA ASP A 96 15.57 -23.00 -5.34
C ASP A 96 14.47 -22.55 -6.31
N ILE A 97 14.81 -22.19 -7.53
CA ILE A 97 13.82 -21.70 -8.52
C ILE A 97 12.62 -22.66 -8.69
N LEU A 98 12.83 -23.98 -8.61
CA LEU A 98 11.76 -24.96 -8.73
C LEU A 98 10.85 -24.98 -7.47
N GLY A 99 11.43 -24.79 -6.28
CA GLY A 99 10.69 -24.63 -5.04
C GLY A 99 9.81 -23.37 -5.08
N LEU A 100 10.39 -22.25 -5.53
CA LEU A 100 9.66 -20.99 -5.73
C LEU A 100 8.48 -21.14 -6.70
N LYS A 101 8.66 -21.83 -7.84
CA LYS A 101 7.58 -22.10 -8.77
C LYS A 101 6.45 -22.90 -8.12
N ARG A 102 6.77 -24.00 -7.43
CA ARG A 102 5.79 -24.85 -6.71
C ARG A 102 5.02 -24.08 -5.63
N LEU A 103 5.68 -23.17 -4.90
CA LEU A 103 5.02 -22.32 -3.92
C LEU A 103 3.96 -21.42 -4.58
N ASN A 104 4.29 -20.84 -5.73
CA ASN A 104 3.44 -19.89 -6.42
C ASN A 104 2.33 -20.56 -7.26
N GLU A 105 2.50 -21.81 -7.70
CA GLU A 105 1.44 -22.61 -8.33
C GLU A 105 0.24 -22.88 -7.42
N ARG A 106 0.43 -22.80 -6.09
CA ARG A 106 -0.62 -23.00 -5.09
C ARG A 106 -1.48 -21.75 -4.86
N LEU A 107 -1.09 -20.62 -5.40
CA LEU A 107 -1.85 -19.38 -5.26
C LEU A 107 -3.09 -19.40 -6.16
N SER A 108 -4.16 -18.74 -5.74
CA SER A 108 -5.41 -18.62 -6.49
C SER A 108 -5.28 -17.78 -7.77
N ARG A 109 -4.16 -17.11 -7.96
CA ARG A 109 -3.85 -16.29 -9.13
C ARG A 109 -2.62 -16.85 -9.83
N PRO A 110 -2.53 -16.77 -11.16
CA PRO A 110 -1.32 -17.18 -11.88
C PRO A 110 -0.16 -16.24 -11.55
N VAL A 111 0.95 -16.81 -11.08
CA VAL A 111 2.19 -16.11 -10.77
C VAL A 111 3.34 -16.75 -11.52
N LYS A 112 4.15 -15.94 -12.19
CA LYS A 112 5.38 -16.37 -12.85
C LYS A 112 6.57 -15.76 -12.12
N ILE A 113 7.29 -16.56 -11.35
CA ILE A 113 8.53 -16.14 -10.70
C ILE A 113 9.60 -15.84 -11.76
N GLY A 114 10.38 -14.77 -11.55
CA GLY A 114 11.39 -14.30 -12.51
C GLY A 114 10.80 -13.73 -13.80
N HIS A 115 9.56 -13.23 -13.76
CA HIS A 115 8.86 -12.79 -14.97
C HIS A 115 9.47 -11.52 -15.56
N LEU A 116 9.90 -10.56 -14.72
CA LEU A 116 10.59 -9.35 -15.17
C LEU A 116 11.88 -9.72 -15.94
N GLY A 117 12.76 -10.50 -15.31
CA GLY A 117 14.02 -10.92 -15.96
C GLY A 117 13.78 -11.73 -17.23
N SER A 118 12.75 -12.61 -17.26
CA SER A 118 12.39 -13.35 -18.48
C SER A 118 12.00 -12.41 -19.61
N LEU A 119 11.12 -11.43 -19.36
CA LEU A 119 10.66 -10.50 -20.38
C LEU A 119 11.79 -9.60 -20.90
N LEU A 120 12.71 -9.19 -20.02
CA LEU A 120 13.91 -8.47 -20.45
C LEU A 120 14.79 -9.34 -21.34
N ASN A 121 15.11 -10.58 -20.93
CA ASN A 121 15.94 -11.49 -21.72
C ASN A 121 15.29 -11.87 -23.05
N ASP A 122 13.97 -12.13 -23.08
CA ASP A 122 13.23 -12.47 -24.30
C ASP A 122 13.24 -11.34 -25.33
N ASN A 123 13.44 -10.09 -24.88
CA ASN A 123 13.59 -8.91 -25.72
C ASN A 123 15.06 -8.50 -25.97
N GLY A 124 16.01 -9.35 -25.60
CA GLY A 124 17.44 -9.16 -25.87
C GLY A 124 18.21 -8.38 -24.81
N TYR A 125 17.55 -7.88 -23.77
CA TYR A 125 18.19 -7.15 -22.67
C TYR A 125 18.83 -8.09 -21.65
N LYS A 126 19.98 -7.72 -21.14
CA LYS A 126 20.73 -8.47 -20.14
C LYS A 126 20.50 -7.94 -18.74
N THR A 127 20.36 -8.86 -17.78
CA THR A 127 20.16 -8.52 -16.37
C THR A 127 21.42 -8.75 -15.57
N ALA A 128 21.63 -7.97 -14.50
CA ALA A 128 22.73 -8.17 -13.57
C ALA A 128 22.31 -7.96 -12.12
N ILE A 129 23.08 -8.58 -11.20
CA ILE A 129 22.92 -8.42 -9.76
C ILE A 129 24.27 -8.25 -9.09
N ILE A 130 24.38 -7.26 -8.19
CA ILE A 130 25.57 -6.99 -7.42
C ILE A 130 25.17 -6.72 -5.97
N GLY A 131 25.87 -7.33 -5.02
CA GLY A 131 25.66 -7.08 -3.59
C GLY A 131 25.56 -8.34 -2.75
N SER A 132 25.35 -8.16 -1.45
CA SER A 132 25.20 -9.25 -0.49
C SER A 132 24.47 -8.81 0.76
N GLU A 133 23.44 -9.54 1.17
CA GLU A 133 22.79 -9.39 2.48
C GLU A 133 23.28 -10.40 3.51
N ALA A 134 24.30 -11.17 3.18
CA ALA A 134 24.86 -12.23 3.99
C ALA A 134 25.24 -11.77 5.40
N THR A 135 24.99 -12.64 6.39
CA THR A 135 25.35 -12.45 7.80
C THR A 135 26.59 -13.22 8.23
N SER A 136 27.15 -14.00 7.32
CA SER A 136 28.46 -14.68 7.44
C SER A 136 29.12 -14.75 6.06
N LEU A 137 30.44 -15.01 6.00
CA LEU A 137 31.17 -15.07 4.72
C LEU A 137 30.77 -16.27 3.84
N ASP A 138 30.19 -17.31 4.45
CA ASP A 138 29.74 -18.53 3.74
C ASP A 138 28.23 -18.47 3.40
N ASP A 139 27.55 -17.39 3.73
CA ASP A 139 26.14 -17.19 3.45
C ASP A 139 25.95 -16.64 2.02
N ILE A 140 25.08 -17.28 1.25
CA ILE A 140 24.76 -16.92 -0.15
C ILE A 140 23.40 -16.27 -0.30
N SER A 141 22.84 -15.71 0.78
CA SER A 141 21.54 -15.04 0.74
C SER A 141 21.65 -13.69 0.04
N ILE A 142 20.78 -13.50 -0.96
CA ILE A 142 20.62 -12.27 -1.73
C ILE A 142 19.20 -12.17 -2.25
N SER A 143 18.32 -11.49 -1.49
CA SER A 143 16.89 -11.34 -1.83
C SER A 143 16.68 -10.64 -3.17
N ALA A 144 17.55 -9.72 -3.55
CA ALA A 144 17.47 -8.99 -4.81
C ALA A 144 17.60 -9.88 -6.05
N SER A 145 18.11 -11.11 -5.93
CA SER A 145 18.13 -12.10 -7.01
C SER A 145 16.71 -12.39 -7.54
N LEU A 146 15.69 -12.33 -6.67
CA LEU A 146 14.28 -12.52 -7.04
C LEU A 146 13.77 -11.45 -8.01
N ILE A 147 14.44 -10.30 -8.12
CA ILE A 147 14.08 -9.20 -9.04
C ILE A 147 14.80 -9.36 -10.38
N SER A 148 16.08 -9.70 -10.36
CA SER A 148 16.94 -9.73 -11.56
C SER A 148 16.88 -11.03 -12.35
N MET A 149 16.56 -12.17 -11.70
CA MET A 149 16.55 -13.49 -12.32
C MET A 149 15.41 -13.66 -13.32
N ASN A 150 15.62 -14.51 -14.31
CA ASN A 150 14.58 -14.99 -15.22
C ASN A 150 13.80 -16.19 -14.65
N GLY A 151 12.84 -16.71 -15.43
CA GLY A 151 12.02 -17.87 -15.03
C GLY A 151 12.80 -19.18 -14.86
N GLU A 152 14.06 -19.24 -15.25
CA GLU A 152 14.96 -20.37 -15.00
C GLU A 152 15.81 -20.17 -13.72
N GLY A 153 15.66 -19.02 -13.06
CA GLY A 153 16.43 -18.64 -11.87
C GLY A 153 17.82 -18.09 -12.22
N ILE A 154 18.05 -17.70 -13.47
CA ILE A 154 19.35 -17.17 -13.94
C ILE A 154 19.29 -15.65 -14.07
N THR A 155 20.28 -14.97 -13.53
CA THR A 155 20.66 -13.59 -13.85
C THR A 155 21.92 -13.63 -14.71
N ASN A 156 21.99 -12.86 -15.80
CA ASN A 156 23.03 -13.00 -16.82
C ASN A 156 24.44 -12.69 -16.30
N PHE A 157 24.57 -11.67 -15.45
CA PHE A 157 25.85 -11.26 -14.88
C PHE A 157 25.69 -10.96 -13.40
N GLY A 158 26.76 -11.05 -12.63
CA GLY A 158 26.67 -10.59 -11.26
C GLY A 158 27.89 -10.90 -10.41
N LYS A 159 27.88 -10.34 -9.20
CA LYS A 159 28.79 -10.65 -8.13
C LYS A 159 28.06 -10.55 -6.80
N VAL A 160 27.97 -11.68 -6.08
CA VAL A 160 27.15 -11.80 -4.86
C VAL A 160 27.86 -12.53 -3.72
N ASP A 161 29.12 -12.86 -3.92
CA ASP A 161 29.96 -13.62 -2.99
C ASP A 161 30.50 -12.77 -1.82
N GLY A 162 31.13 -13.46 -0.85
CA GLY A 162 31.72 -12.83 0.32
C GLY A 162 32.88 -11.86 0.05
N SER A 163 33.41 -11.78 -1.20
CA SER A 163 34.41 -10.77 -1.56
C SER A 163 33.89 -9.34 -1.58
N LEU A 164 32.57 -9.17 -1.56
CA LEU A 164 31.92 -7.88 -1.41
C LEU A 164 31.74 -7.45 0.06
N LEU A 165 32.26 -8.23 1.00
CA LEU A 165 32.18 -7.98 2.43
C LEU A 165 33.56 -7.77 3.04
N SER A 166 33.67 -6.85 3.96
CA SER A 166 34.85 -6.63 4.80
C SER A 166 34.54 -6.94 6.27
N ARG A 167 35.55 -7.38 7.02
CA ARG A 167 35.41 -7.60 8.46
C ARG A 167 35.49 -6.27 9.20
N ASP A 168 34.49 -6.00 10.00
CA ASP A 168 34.43 -4.84 10.88
C ASP A 168 33.75 -5.22 12.21
N PHE A 169 34.54 -5.36 13.26
CA PHE A 169 34.05 -5.76 14.59
C PHE A 169 33.06 -4.75 15.23
N MET A 170 32.98 -3.52 14.69
CA MET A 170 32.06 -2.51 15.17
C MET A 170 30.71 -2.56 14.45
N SER A 171 30.62 -3.31 13.36
CA SER A 171 29.41 -3.51 12.57
C SER A 171 28.65 -4.77 13.01
N PRO A 172 27.32 -4.83 12.76
CA PRO A 172 26.51 -6.03 13.00
C PRO A 172 27.11 -7.28 12.35
N PHE A 173 27.10 -8.40 13.07
CA PHE A 173 27.73 -9.69 12.66
C PHE A 173 29.25 -9.60 12.40
N GLY A 174 29.92 -8.50 12.75
CA GLY A 174 31.34 -8.29 12.45
C GLY A 174 31.61 -8.09 10.95
N LEU A 175 30.61 -7.72 10.18
CA LEU A 175 30.68 -7.57 8.72
C LEU A 175 30.08 -6.23 8.28
N ARG A 176 30.68 -5.65 7.25
CA ARG A 176 30.13 -4.52 6.51
C ARG A 176 30.31 -4.74 5.01
N THR A 177 29.54 -4.06 4.21
CA THR A 177 29.72 -4.01 2.76
C THR A 177 31.04 -3.31 2.42
N ASP A 178 31.84 -3.92 1.56
CA ASP A 178 33.03 -3.30 0.97
C ASP A 178 32.56 -2.47 -0.26
N TYR A 179 32.32 -1.19 -0.05
CA TYR A 179 31.80 -0.30 -1.10
C TYR A 179 32.80 -0.05 -2.24
N GLU A 180 34.11 -0.22 -2.02
CA GLU A 180 35.10 -0.16 -3.10
C GLU A 180 35.04 -1.43 -3.97
N ALA A 181 34.95 -2.60 -3.35
CA ALA A 181 34.73 -3.85 -4.07
C ALA A 181 33.40 -3.87 -4.81
N LEU A 182 32.33 -3.33 -4.18
CA LEU A 182 31.00 -3.20 -4.79
C LEU A 182 31.05 -2.28 -6.01
N PHE A 183 31.74 -1.13 -5.92
CA PHE A 183 31.89 -0.21 -7.03
C PHE A 183 32.72 -0.82 -8.18
N LYS A 184 33.78 -1.52 -7.87
CA LYS A 184 34.57 -2.24 -8.87
C LYS A 184 33.73 -3.27 -9.61
N ALA A 185 32.92 -4.06 -8.90
CA ALA A 185 31.99 -5.01 -9.52
C ALA A 185 30.95 -4.32 -10.42
N TYR A 186 30.45 -3.14 -10.01
CA TYR A 186 29.58 -2.33 -10.85
C TYR A 186 30.27 -1.86 -12.13
N GLU A 187 31.50 -1.34 -12.03
CA GLU A 187 32.31 -0.91 -13.18
C GLU A 187 32.57 -2.05 -14.20
N GLU A 188 32.79 -3.28 -13.72
CA GLU A 188 33.01 -4.46 -14.57
C GLU A 188 31.74 -4.91 -15.32
N ILE A 189 30.55 -4.55 -14.81
CA ILE A 189 29.26 -5.06 -15.29
C ILE A 189 28.42 -4.00 -16.01
N LYS A 190 28.60 -2.70 -15.70
CA LYS A 190 27.72 -1.62 -16.18
C LYS A 190 27.57 -1.55 -17.71
N ASP A 191 28.60 -1.93 -18.47
CA ASP A 191 28.59 -1.91 -19.94
C ASP A 191 28.15 -3.26 -20.56
N LYS A 192 27.88 -4.29 -19.73
CA LYS A 192 27.47 -5.63 -20.16
C LYS A 192 25.98 -5.90 -19.93
N ALA A 193 25.36 -5.18 -19.04
CA ALA A 193 23.97 -5.38 -18.65
C ALA A 193 23.13 -4.10 -18.80
N ASP A 194 21.89 -4.28 -19.24
CA ASP A 194 20.93 -3.21 -19.46
C ASP A 194 20.10 -2.92 -18.19
N PHE A 195 19.87 -3.94 -17.35
CA PHE A 195 19.15 -3.83 -16.09
C PHE A 195 20.02 -4.38 -14.94
N ILE A 196 20.47 -3.49 -14.07
CA ILE A 196 21.36 -3.82 -12.98
C ILE A 196 20.65 -3.60 -11.64
N VAL A 197 20.60 -4.64 -10.82
CA VAL A 197 20.09 -4.58 -9.44
C VAL A 197 21.28 -4.56 -8.49
N ILE A 198 21.39 -3.52 -7.68
CA ILE A 198 22.44 -3.38 -6.67
C ILE A 198 21.81 -3.39 -5.30
N GLN A 199 22.19 -4.31 -4.43
CA GLN A 199 21.72 -4.41 -3.05
C GLN A 199 22.84 -4.13 -2.06
N THR A 200 22.65 -3.13 -1.18
CA THR A 200 23.49 -2.90 -0.02
C THR A 200 22.93 -3.67 1.17
N GLY A 201 23.77 -4.47 1.86
CA GLY A 201 23.28 -5.37 2.91
C GLY A 201 23.40 -4.82 4.34
N ASP A 202 24.02 -3.65 4.54
CA ASP A 202 24.32 -3.16 5.89
C ASP A 202 23.05 -2.84 6.72
N THR A 203 22.05 -2.24 6.09
CA THR A 203 20.76 -1.96 6.73
C THR A 203 19.99 -3.25 7.05
N TYR A 204 20.08 -4.26 6.18
CA TYR A 204 19.51 -5.59 6.45
C TYR A 204 20.21 -6.25 7.64
N ARG A 205 21.56 -6.30 7.67
CA ARG A 205 22.32 -6.81 8.82
C ARG A 205 21.97 -6.08 10.11
N LEU A 206 21.85 -4.75 10.07
CA LEU A 206 21.45 -3.95 11.22
C LEU A 206 20.06 -4.35 11.73
N ASN A 207 19.11 -4.57 10.83
CA ASN A 207 17.73 -4.96 11.17
C ASN A 207 17.65 -6.39 11.77
N GLN A 208 18.58 -7.30 11.38
CA GLN A 208 18.66 -8.65 11.93
C GLN A 208 19.39 -8.70 13.29
N TYR A 209 20.17 -7.68 13.63
CA TYR A 209 21.00 -7.66 14.83
C TYR A 209 20.31 -6.94 15.99
N MET A 210 19.69 -7.71 16.90
CA MET A 210 18.78 -7.16 17.93
C MET A 210 19.47 -6.61 19.20
N SER A 211 20.80 -6.78 19.36
CA SER A 211 21.51 -6.48 20.63
C SER A 211 22.29 -5.17 20.56
N ILE A 212 21.63 -4.06 20.18
CA ILE A 212 22.26 -2.72 20.06
C ILE A 212 21.49 -1.71 20.92
N SER A 213 22.22 -0.82 21.65
CA SER A 213 21.58 0.30 22.35
C SER A 213 21.05 1.35 21.37
N HIS A 214 20.04 2.13 21.76
CA HIS A 214 19.46 3.16 20.90
C HIS A 214 20.48 4.21 20.43
N GLU A 215 21.42 4.61 21.33
CA GLU A 215 22.46 5.58 20.98
C GLU A 215 23.41 5.02 19.92
N ARG A 216 23.83 3.76 20.10
CA ARG A 216 24.73 3.10 19.13
C ARG A 216 24.02 2.83 17.81
N LEU A 217 22.72 2.50 17.83
CA LEU A 217 21.92 2.30 16.63
C LEU A 217 21.92 3.55 15.74
N ALA A 218 21.73 4.74 16.32
CA ALA A 218 21.74 5.99 15.56
C ALA A 218 23.11 6.27 14.91
N GLN A 219 24.22 5.98 15.62
CA GLN A 219 25.56 6.12 15.08
C GLN A 219 25.81 5.16 13.92
N ILE A 220 25.49 3.88 14.10
CA ILE A 220 25.65 2.88 13.02
C ILE A 220 24.81 3.23 11.80
N LYS A 221 23.56 3.70 11.99
CA LYS A 221 22.74 4.19 10.88
C LYS A 221 23.42 5.34 10.14
N ALA A 222 23.96 6.32 10.86
CA ALA A 222 24.65 7.46 10.25
C ALA A 222 25.87 7.01 9.42
N ASP A 223 26.68 6.09 9.96
CA ASP A 223 27.85 5.54 9.26
C ASP A 223 27.43 4.78 7.99
N ILE A 224 26.40 3.93 8.07
CA ILE A 224 25.86 3.18 6.93
C ILE A 224 25.35 4.14 5.85
N PHE A 225 24.59 5.17 6.24
CA PHE A 225 24.06 6.14 5.28
C PHE A 225 25.15 6.97 4.62
N GLN A 226 26.24 7.27 5.32
CA GLN A 226 27.40 7.93 4.75
C GLN A 226 28.06 7.08 3.66
N ASP A 227 28.22 5.79 3.90
CA ASP A 227 28.80 4.86 2.93
C ASP A 227 27.89 4.69 1.69
N ILE A 228 26.57 4.50 1.92
CA ILE A 228 25.56 4.42 0.85
C ILE A 228 25.56 5.69 0.00
N ASP A 229 25.59 6.86 0.64
CA ASP A 229 25.60 8.14 -0.04
C ASP A 229 26.83 8.33 -0.92
N GLY A 230 28.02 8.00 -0.38
CA GLY A 230 29.28 8.06 -1.15
C GLY A 230 29.30 7.09 -2.34
N PHE A 231 28.78 5.88 -2.17
CA PHE A 231 28.65 4.91 -3.26
C PHE A 231 27.67 5.37 -4.33
N LEU A 232 26.52 5.90 -3.92
CA LEU A 232 25.53 6.47 -4.82
C LEU A 232 26.10 7.63 -5.64
N GLY A 233 26.93 8.50 -5.04
CA GLY A 233 27.62 9.57 -5.73
C GLY A 233 28.51 9.04 -6.86
N LYS A 234 29.30 7.99 -6.59
CA LYS A 234 30.13 7.34 -7.62
C LYS A 234 29.31 6.78 -8.78
N ILE A 235 28.14 6.18 -8.51
CA ILE A 235 27.23 5.68 -9.55
C ILE A 235 26.71 6.85 -10.39
N LEU A 236 26.23 7.93 -9.76
CA LEU A 236 25.70 9.10 -10.47
C LEU A 236 26.75 9.80 -11.34
N GLU A 237 28.00 9.89 -10.87
CA GLU A 237 29.11 10.48 -11.61
C GLU A 237 29.53 9.64 -12.83
N THR A 238 29.47 8.32 -12.72
CA THR A 238 29.91 7.41 -13.78
C THR A 238 28.83 7.03 -14.78
N SER A 239 27.59 7.36 -14.48
CA SER A 239 26.45 7.12 -15.37
C SER A 239 26.42 8.17 -16.48
N THR A 240 26.53 7.72 -17.74
CA THR A 240 26.46 8.59 -18.93
C THR A 240 25.26 8.24 -19.77
N GLY A 241 24.49 9.25 -20.19
CA GLY A 241 23.32 9.06 -21.04
C GLY A 241 21.99 9.03 -20.28
N ASP A 242 20.96 8.44 -20.89
CA ASP A 242 19.62 8.30 -20.27
C ASP A 242 19.66 7.21 -19.19
N LEU A 243 19.76 7.63 -17.94
CA LEU A 243 19.74 6.75 -16.78
C LEU A 243 18.35 6.77 -16.14
N LEU A 244 17.71 5.60 -16.01
CA LEU A 244 16.64 5.37 -15.05
C LEU A 244 17.25 4.83 -13.76
N LEU A 245 17.24 5.61 -12.69
CA LEU A 245 17.63 5.16 -11.36
C LEU A 245 16.37 4.99 -10.47
N LEU A 246 16.16 3.78 -10.01
CA LEU A 246 15.14 3.45 -9.02
C LEU A 246 15.85 3.22 -7.68
N PHE A 247 15.67 4.12 -6.71
CA PHE A 247 16.04 3.87 -5.31
C PHE A 247 14.84 3.24 -4.61
N VAL A 248 14.98 2.01 -4.16
CA VAL A 248 13.86 1.19 -3.68
C VAL A 248 14.16 0.63 -2.31
N VAL A 249 13.19 0.72 -1.42
CA VAL A 249 13.18 0.01 -0.13
C VAL A 249 12.11 -1.09 -0.20
N PRO A 250 12.47 -2.34 -0.48
CA PRO A 250 11.52 -3.43 -0.71
C PRO A 250 10.68 -3.78 0.52
N PHE A 251 11.24 -3.62 1.73
CA PHE A 251 10.55 -3.98 2.97
C PHE A 251 10.99 -3.09 4.14
N PRO A 252 10.06 -2.69 5.04
CA PRO A 252 10.38 -1.86 6.20
C PRO A 252 11.18 -2.63 7.27
N SER A 253 11.75 -1.91 8.25
CA SER A 253 12.42 -2.53 9.38
C SER A 253 11.44 -3.27 10.31
N ASN A 254 11.95 -4.21 11.12
CA ASN A 254 11.14 -4.91 12.13
C ASN A 254 10.50 -3.94 13.12
N GLU A 255 11.20 -2.86 13.47
CA GLU A 255 10.71 -1.81 14.36
C GLU A 255 9.54 -1.04 13.73
N ASP A 256 9.67 -0.68 12.44
CA ASP A 256 8.63 0.03 11.69
C ASP A 256 7.38 -0.85 11.50
N VAL A 257 7.57 -2.13 11.18
CA VAL A 257 6.47 -3.10 11.12
C VAL A 257 5.70 -3.17 12.43
N ALA A 258 6.42 -3.20 13.57
CA ALA A 258 5.81 -3.23 14.90
C ALA A 258 5.05 -1.94 15.23
N LYS A 259 5.51 -0.79 14.73
CA LYS A 259 4.83 0.52 14.87
C LYS A 259 3.68 0.70 13.88
N GLY A 260 3.50 -0.21 12.92
CA GLY A 260 2.52 -0.09 11.84
C GLY A 260 2.97 0.84 10.70
N ASP A 261 4.21 1.31 10.71
CA ASP A 261 4.82 2.07 9.61
C ASP A 261 5.36 1.11 8.55
N ARG A 262 4.53 0.82 7.55
CA ARG A 262 4.76 -0.25 6.56
C ARG A 262 4.86 0.25 5.13
N LEU A 263 4.73 1.55 4.90
CA LEU A 263 4.97 2.16 3.61
C LEU A 263 6.46 2.51 3.49
N THR A 264 7.09 2.06 2.42
CA THR A 264 8.52 2.26 2.22
C THR A 264 8.80 3.34 1.17
N PRO A 265 9.87 4.13 1.30
CA PRO A 265 10.19 5.15 0.33
C PRO A 265 10.69 4.55 -0.99
N VAL A 266 10.29 5.19 -2.09
CA VAL A 266 10.81 4.95 -3.43
C VAL A 266 11.13 6.28 -4.09
N ILE A 267 12.28 6.37 -4.75
CA ILE A 267 12.68 7.54 -5.54
C ILE A 267 12.93 7.07 -6.97
N VAL A 268 12.38 7.78 -7.93
CA VAL A 268 12.63 7.59 -9.36
C VAL A 268 13.35 8.82 -9.90
N LEU A 269 14.57 8.64 -10.37
CA LEU A 269 15.30 9.63 -11.14
C LEU A 269 15.27 9.20 -12.60
N ASP A 270 14.51 9.92 -13.41
CA ASP A 270 14.30 9.66 -14.83
C ASP A 270 14.06 10.99 -15.54
N SER A 271 14.70 11.21 -16.67
CA SER A 271 14.50 12.40 -17.51
C SER A 271 13.06 12.50 -18.07
N ALA A 272 12.39 11.37 -18.23
CA ALA A 272 11.02 11.29 -18.76
C ALA A 272 9.93 11.50 -17.69
N VAL A 273 10.27 11.41 -16.41
CA VAL A 273 9.32 11.57 -15.29
C VAL A 273 9.49 12.95 -14.65
N SER A 274 8.46 13.79 -14.74
CA SER A 274 8.52 15.15 -14.16
C SER A 274 8.56 15.11 -12.63
N LYS A 275 9.30 16.04 -12.03
CA LYS A 275 9.43 16.19 -10.57
C LYS A 275 8.07 16.28 -9.87
N GLY A 276 7.93 15.61 -8.73
CA GLY A 276 6.71 15.61 -7.94
C GLY A 276 6.59 14.38 -7.06
N VAL A 277 5.39 13.85 -6.91
CA VAL A 277 5.14 12.58 -6.20
C VAL A 277 4.67 11.50 -7.16
N LEU A 278 5.10 10.27 -6.90
CA LEU A 278 4.74 9.09 -7.69
C LEU A 278 3.25 8.77 -7.55
N THR A 279 2.70 8.26 -8.62
CA THR A 279 1.37 7.65 -8.68
C THR A 279 1.36 6.56 -9.74
N SER A 280 0.33 5.72 -9.76
CA SER A 280 0.12 4.71 -10.80
C SER A 280 -1.37 4.49 -11.05
N ALA A 281 -1.71 3.84 -12.17
CA ALA A 281 -3.09 3.42 -12.42
C ALA A 281 -3.56 2.34 -11.42
N THR A 282 -2.64 1.67 -10.72
CA THR A 282 -2.93 0.69 -9.65
C THR A 282 -3.56 1.37 -8.45
N THR A 283 -2.99 2.47 -7.98
CA THR A 283 -3.43 3.15 -6.77
C THR A 283 -4.33 4.36 -7.05
N LYS A 284 -4.15 5.03 -8.19
CA LYS A 284 -4.79 6.31 -8.53
C LYS A 284 -4.67 7.35 -7.40
N ARG A 285 -3.60 7.25 -6.61
CA ARG A 285 -3.37 8.07 -5.41
C ARG A 285 -1.98 8.70 -5.48
N ALA A 286 -1.94 10.03 -5.46
CA ALA A 286 -0.68 10.76 -5.41
C ALA A 286 0.12 10.36 -4.17
N GLY A 287 1.41 10.12 -4.34
CA GLY A 287 2.34 9.73 -3.27
C GLY A 287 2.30 8.25 -2.90
N ILE A 288 1.36 7.44 -3.41
CA ILE A 288 1.25 6.01 -3.06
C ILE A 288 1.36 5.15 -4.33
N ILE A 289 2.25 4.15 -4.28
CA ILE A 289 2.41 3.13 -5.30
C ILE A 289 2.39 1.74 -4.68
N THR A 290 2.44 0.69 -5.49
CA THR A 290 2.60 -0.70 -5.02
C THR A 290 3.90 -1.28 -5.55
N ASN A 291 4.47 -2.25 -4.84
CA ASN A 291 5.68 -2.94 -5.26
C ASN A 291 5.52 -3.67 -6.61
N THR A 292 4.28 -4.04 -6.99
CA THR A 292 3.98 -4.62 -8.31
C THR A 292 4.16 -3.61 -9.45
N ASP A 293 4.09 -2.30 -9.18
CA ASP A 293 4.21 -1.25 -10.18
C ASP A 293 5.66 -1.09 -10.70
N LEU A 294 6.65 -1.47 -9.88
CA LEU A 294 8.07 -1.34 -10.24
C LEU A 294 8.43 -2.15 -11.49
N ALA A 295 8.05 -3.44 -11.55
CA ALA A 295 8.30 -4.26 -12.73
C ALA A 295 7.61 -3.70 -13.98
N ALA A 296 6.38 -3.22 -13.85
CA ALA A 296 5.65 -2.61 -14.96
C ALA A 296 6.32 -1.31 -15.44
N HIS A 297 6.92 -0.53 -14.54
CA HIS A 297 7.65 0.68 -14.88
C HIS A 297 8.95 0.37 -15.61
N VAL A 298 9.75 -0.58 -15.11
CA VAL A 298 10.96 -1.06 -15.78
C VAL A 298 10.66 -1.54 -17.21
N LEU A 299 9.64 -2.39 -17.38
CA LEU A 299 9.24 -2.84 -18.71
C LEU A 299 8.82 -1.68 -19.63
N SER A 300 8.11 -0.68 -19.09
CA SER A 300 7.72 0.51 -19.84
C SER A 300 8.92 1.33 -20.30
N TYR A 301 9.95 1.46 -19.48
CA TYR A 301 11.20 2.13 -19.83
C TYR A 301 11.89 1.45 -21.02
N PHE A 302 11.92 0.12 -21.04
CA PHE A 302 12.46 -0.66 -22.15
C PHE A 302 11.50 -0.81 -23.35
N GLY A 303 10.34 -0.14 -23.34
CA GLY A 303 9.35 -0.23 -24.43
C GLY A 303 8.64 -1.58 -24.52
N ILE A 304 8.71 -2.42 -23.48
CA ILE A 304 8.12 -3.76 -23.46
C ILE A 304 6.69 -3.69 -22.91
N THR A 305 5.74 -4.23 -23.67
CA THR A 305 4.35 -4.32 -23.20
C THR A 305 4.21 -5.35 -22.09
N LYS A 306 3.73 -4.92 -20.92
CA LYS A 306 3.50 -5.83 -19.79
C LYS A 306 2.40 -6.86 -20.10
N PRO A 307 2.57 -8.14 -19.74
CA PRO A 307 1.52 -9.14 -19.85
C PRO A 307 0.36 -8.90 -18.88
N SER A 308 -0.84 -9.39 -19.20
CA SER A 308 -2.04 -9.25 -18.36
C SER A 308 -1.93 -9.91 -16.98
N VAL A 309 -1.04 -10.89 -16.82
CA VAL A 309 -0.78 -11.56 -15.54
C VAL A 309 -0.06 -10.64 -14.54
N MET A 310 0.67 -9.63 -15.00
CA MET A 310 1.24 -8.58 -14.15
C MET A 310 0.16 -7.57 -13.77
N THR A 311 -0.03 -7.39 -12.48
CA THR A 311 -1.09 -6.53 -11.92
C THR A 311 -0.68 -5.07 -11.79
N GLY A 312 0.62 -4.78 -11.65
CA GLY A 312 1.16 -3.42 -11.57
C GLY A 312 0.98 -2.62 -12.84
N HIS A 313 1.12 -1.30 -12.74
CA HIS A 313 1.08 -0.36 -13.86
C HIS A 313 2.30 0.56 -13.83
N PRO A 314 2.75 1.08 -14.98
CA PRO A 314 3.86 2.03 -15.03
C PRO A 314 3.63 3.22 -14.10
N LEU A 315 4.70 3.71 -13.50
CA LEU A 315 4.69 4.87 -12.64
C LEU A 315 4.53 6.15 -13.46
N SER A 316 3.86 7.10 -12.86
CA SER A 316 3.74 8.47 -13.38
C SER A 316 3.89 9.45 -12.21
N SER A 317 4.05 10.73 -12.52
CA SER A 317 4.20 11.77 -11.51
C SER A 317 2.96 12.64 -11.41
N LYS A 318 2.76 13.20 -10.22
CA LYS A 318 1.81 14.27 -9.97
C LYS A 318 2.52 15.42 -9.27
N SER A 319 2.41 16.63 -9.82
CA SER A 319 2.99 17.82 -9.20
C SER A 319 2.28 18.13 -7.89
N VAL A 320 3.07 18.33 -6.83
CA VAL A 320 2.62 18.82 -5.52
C VAL A 320 3.60 19.89 -5.04
N ARG A 321 3.16 20.81 -4.18
CA ARG A 321 3.94 21.99 -3.79
C ARG A 321 5.21 21.63 -3.01
N GLU A 322 5.11 20.73 -2.03
CA GLU A 322 6.18 20.32 -1.13
C GLU A 322 6.17 18.79 -1.02
N PRO A 323 6.81 18.06 -1.96
CA PRO A 323 6.71 16.60 -2.05
C PRO A 323 7.11 15.88 -0.77
N LEU A 324 8.18 16.32 -0.10
CA LEU A 324 8.69 15.70 1.11
C LEU A 324 7.70 15.83 2.28
N GLU A 325 7.17 17.02 2.51
CA GLU A 325 6.18 17.25 3.56
C GLU A 325 4.87 16.51 3.27
N TYR A 326 4.43 16.57 2.02
CA TYR A 326 3.24 15.85 1.56
C TYR A 326 3.33 14.33 1.83
N LEU A 327 4.46 13.70 1.53
CA LEU A 327 4.65 12.26 1.79
C LEU A 327 4.75 11.96 3.28
N ARG A 328 5.40 12.81 4.07
CA ARG A 328 5.47 12.68 5.53
C ARG A 328 4.07 12.72 6.15
N ASP A 329 3.22 13.64 5.70
CA ASP A 329 1.85 13.75 6.18
C ASP A 329 1.01 12.53 5.81
N ILE A 330 1.11 12.06 4.55
CA ILE A 330 0.42 10.84 4.11
C ILE A 330 0.87 9.63 4.92
N ASN A 331 2.17 9.49 5.18
CA ASN A 331 2.69 8.39 5.99
C ASN A 331 2.14 8.45 7.41
N LYS A 332 2.23 9.60 8.07
CA LYS A 332 1.70 9.83 9.43
C LYS A 332 0.21 9.50 9.54
N ILE A 333 -0.59 9.95 8.59
CA ILE A 333 -2.03 9.68 8.53
C ILE A 333 -2.27 8.18 8.33
N SER A 334 -1.53 7.55 7.44
CA SER A 334 -1.68 6.11 7.13
C SER A 334 -1.34 5.25 8.34
N VAL A 335 -0.25 5.53 9.03
CA VAL A 335 0.17 4.84 10.26
C VAL A 335 -0.87 5.05 11.38
N PHE A 336 -1.35 6.28 11.57
CA PHE A 336 -2.38 6.57 12.55
C PHE A 336 -3.67 5.77 12.26
N ASN A 337 -4.17 5.84 11.02
CA ASN A 337 -5.38 5.13 10.61
C ASN A 337 -5.23 3.61 10.75
N TYR A 338 -4.10 3.04 10.34
CA TYR A 338 -3.81 1.62 10.48
C TYR A 338 -3.90 1.15 11.93
N ASN A 339 -3.26 1.89 12.85
CA ASN A 339 -3.22 1.54 14.27
C ASN A 339 -4.56 1.82 15.00
N ALA A 340 -5.25 2.90 14.67
CA ALA A 340 -6.45 3.33 15.38
C ALA A 340 -7.75 2.68 14.87
N ARG A 341 -7.81 2.27 13.57
CA ARG A 341 -9.03 1.81 12.90
C ARG A 341 -9.78 0.73 13.67
N ALA A 342 -9.08 -0.33 14.08
CA ALA A 342 -9.71 -1.46 14.77
C ALA A 342 -10.35 -1.04 16.09
N THR A 343 -9.67 -0.17 16.85
CA THR A 343 -10.17 0.34 18.13
C THR A 343 -11.36 1.25 17.93
N VAL A 344 -11.30 2.19 16.97
CA VAL A 344 -12.41 3.11 16.68
C VAL A 344 -13.66 2.37 16.21
N VAL A 345 -13.50 1.40 15.28
CA VAL A 345 -14.64 0.61 14.77
C VAL A 345 -15.26 -0.24 15.89
N LYS A 346 -14.45 -0.94 16.69
CA LYS A 346 -14.96 -1.72 17.82
C LYS A 346 -15.67 -0.85 18.87
N SER A 347 -15.11 0.30 19.21
CA SER A 347 -15.72 1.26 20.14
C SER A 347 -17.03 1.81 19.60
N TYR A 348 -17.12 2.10 18.32
CA TYR A 348 -18.35 2.53 17.67
C TYR A 348 -19.44 1.45 17.71
N ILE A 349 -19.09 0.20 17.40
CA ILE A 349 -20.03 -0.92 17.49
C ILE A 349 -20.52 -1.11 18.94
N ALA A 350 -19.63 -1.06 19.93
CA ALA A 350 -19.99 -1.13 21.34
C ALA A 350 -20.93 0.03 21.74
N PHE A 351 -20.67 1.25 21.26
CA PHE A 351 -21.54 2.40 21.47
C PHE A 351 -22.93 2.20 20.87
N ILE A 352 -23.05 1.70 19.64
CA ILE A 352 -24.34 1.34 19.02
C ILE A 352 -25.11 0.36 19.90
N ILE A 353 -24.48 -0.75 20.29
CA ILE A 353 -25.11 -1.79 21.10
C ILE A 353 -25.60 -1.21 22.43
N LEU A 354 -24.75 -0.45 23.12
CA LEU A 354 -25.11 0.18 24.40
C LEU A 354 -26.32 1.11 24.27
N VAL A 355 -26.30 2.02 23.26
CA VAL A 355 -27.39 2.98 23.05
C VAL A 355 -28.69 2.27 22.70
N LEU A 356 -28.65 1.23 21.86
CA LEU A 356 -29.85 0.45 21.51
C LEU A 356 -30.40 -0.33 22.70
N LEU A 357 -29.55 -1.00 23.49
CA LEU A 357 -29.97 -1.72 24.70
C LEU A 357 -30.59 -0.79 25.74
N LEU A 358 -29.93 0.35 26.01
CA LEU A 358 -30.47 1.37 26.92
C LEU A 358 -31.81 1.89 26.43
N THR A 359 -31.91 2.19 25.15
CA THR A 359 -33.17 2.65 24.54
C THR A 359 -34.28 1.61 24.69
N PHE A 360 -33.97 0.33 24.46
CA PHE A 360 -34.93 -0.76 24.63
C PHE A 360 -35.40 -0.92 26.09
N ILE A 361 -34.45 -0.87 27.06
CA ILE A 361 -34.77 -0.94 28.48
C ILE A 361 -35.66 0.24 28.90
N LEU A 362 -35.33 1.47 28.45
CA LEU A 362 -36.14 2.66 28.77
C LEU A 362 -37.53 2.58 28.13
N LEU A 363 -37.66 2.07 26.91
CA LEU A 363 -38.97 1.90 26.25
C LEU A 363 -39.87 0.90 26.97
N GLU A 364 -39.27 -0.15 27.59
CA GLU A 364 -40.05 -1.17 28.30
C GLU A 364 -40.40 -0.73 29.74
N TYR A 365 -39.40 -0.23 30.49
CA TYR A 365 -39.56 0.00 31.93
C TYR A 365 -39.66 1.46 32.37
N PHE A 366 -39.13 2.42 31.57
CA PHE A 366 -38.98 3.82 31.97
C PHE A 366 -39.29 4.79 30.84
N LYS A 367 -40.51 4.72 30.30
CA LYS A 367 -40.95 5.44 29.09
C LYS A 367 -40.77 6.97 29.17
N GLU A 368 -40.84 7.56 30.34
CA GLU A 368 -40.67 8.99 30.60
C GLU A 368 -39.25 9.48 30.29
N TYR A 369 -38.23 8.58 30.37
CA TYR A 369 -36.83 8.92 30.11
C TYR A 369 -36.38 8.65 28.65
N VAL A 370 -37.21 8.04 27.83
CA VAL A 370 -36.87 7.70 26.41
C VAL A 370 -36.43 8.95 25.62
N ALA A 371 -37.02 10.10 25.93
CA ALA A 371 -36.65 11.36 25.25
C ALA A 371 -35.18 11.73 25.38
N TRP A 372 -34.52 11.31 26.48
CA TRP A 372 -33.08 11.56 26.72
C TRP A 372 -32.16 10.73 25.81
N MET A 373 -32.68 9.65 25.21
CA MET A 373 -31.93 8.83 24.28
C MET A 373 -31.85 9.43 22.88
N LYS A 374 -32.70 10.38 22.53
CA LYS A 374 -32.75 10.97 21.18
C LYS A 374 -31.42 11.55 20.71
N PRO A 375 -30.70 12.40 21.48
CA PRO A 375 -29.38 12.88 21.07
C PRO A 375 -28.36 11.76 20.86
N LEU A 376 -28.40 10.69 21.67
CA LEU A 376 -27.51 9.55 21.53
C LEU A 376 -27.82 8.71 20.28
N LEU A 377 -29.10 8.53 19.94
CA LEU A 377 -29.50 7.86 18.70
C LEU A 377 -29.11 8.67 17.46
N ILE A 378 -29.20 10.02 17.53
CA ILE A 378 -28.70 10.91 16.48
C ILE A 378 -27.18 10.78 16.38
N ALA A 379 -26.46 10.73 17.52
CA ALA A 379 -25.02 10.54 17.57
C ALA A 379 -24.60 9.25 16.87
N VAL A 380 -25.30 8.12 17.11
CA VAL A 380 -25.04 6.85 16.42
C VAL A 380 -25.09 7.02 14.90
N LEU A 381 -26.06 7.73 14.37
CA LEU A 381 -26.18 7.97 12.92
C LEU A 381 -25.13 8.95 12.38
N LEU A 382 -24.66 9.89 13.20
CA LEU A 382 -23.71 10.92 12.79
C LEU A 382 -22.25 10.47 12.84
N VAL A 383 -21.88 9.47 13.65
CA VAL A 383 -20.49 9.04 13.79
C VAL A 383 -19.81 8.76 12.45
N PRO A 384 -20.36 7.98 11.49
CA PRO A 384 -19.69 7.76 10.20
C PRO A 384 -19.53 9.07 9.39
N THR A 385 -20.52 9.96 9.46
CA THR A 385 -20.46 11.27 8.78
C THR A 385 -19.39 12.16 9.39
N VAL A 386 -19.28 12.19 10.73
CA VAL A 386 -18.23 12.93 11.43
C VAL A 386 -16.87 12.35 11.12
N LEU A 387 -16.72 11.02 11.10
CA LEU A 387 -15.46 10.35 10.71
C LEU A 387 -15.04 10.68 9.27
N LEU A 388 -16.00 10.99 8.36
CA LEU A 388 -15.68 11.45 7.02
C LEU A 388 -15.05 12.85 7.02
N ILE A 389 -15.61 13.79 7.79
CA ILE A 389 -15.17 15.19 7.81
C ILE A 389 -14.06 15.49 8.80
N LEU A 390 -13.84 14.63 9.78
CA LEU A 390 -12.85 14.81 10.85
C LEU A 390 -11.42 15.04 10.35
N PRO A 391 -10.95 14.43 9.25
CA PRO A 391 -9.63 14.70 8.67
C PRO A 391 -9.32 16.17 8.40
N VAL A 392 -10.34 17.02 8.19
CA VAL A 392 -10.16 18.47 7.99
C VAL A 392 -9.49 19.15 9.18
N THR A 393 -9.67 18.62 10.40
CA THR A 393 -9.05 19.15 11.62
C THR A 393 -7.67 18.56 11.92
N ALA A 394 -7.20 17.63 11.08
CA ALA A 394 -5.91 16.94 11.17
C ALA A 394 -5.54 16.40 12.58
N PRO A 395 -6.43 15.65 13.26
CA PRO A 395 -6.21 15.21 14.64
C PRO A 395 -5.44 13.85 14.67
N TRP A 396 -4.23 13.83 14.16
CA TRP A 396 -3.43 12.60 14.02
C TRP A 396 -2.68 12.18 15.29
N ASP A 397 -3.36 12.33 16.41
CA ASP A 397 -2.96 11.88 17.74
C ASP A 397 -4.19 11.26 18.42
N THR A 398 -4.01 10.16 19.15
CA THR A 398 -5.13 9.37 19.70
C THR A 398 -6.04 10.19 20.61
N ILE A 399 -5.46 11.04 21.48
CA ILE A 399 -6.24 11.85 22.43
C ILE A 399 -6.98 12.96 21.69
N ARG A 400 -6.28 13.67 20.81
CA ARG A 400 -6.87 14.74 19.99
C ARG A 400 -7.96 14.20 19.08
N PHE A 401 -7.73 13.03 18.46
CA PHE A 401 -8.72 12.37 17.62
C PHE A 401 -9.98 12.02 18.41
N ALA A 402 -9.85 11.36 19.55
CA ALA A 402 -10.98 10.98 20.40
C ALA A 402 -11.75 12.24 20.89
N ALA A 403 -11.04 13.26 21.38
CA ALA A 403 -11.65 14.50 21.83
C ALA A 403 -12.38 15.23 20.68
N SER A 404 -11.77 15.32 19.49
CA SER A 404 -12.39 15.95 18.31
C SER A 404 -13.60 15.16 17.83
N LEU A 405 -13.54 13.82 17.80
CA LEU A 405 -14.66 12.96 17.42
C LEU A 405 -15.84 13.16 18.38
N ILE A 406 -15.60 13.03 19.70
CA ILE A 406 -16.63 13.13 20.72
C ILE A 406 -17.26 14.53 20.70
N SER A 407 -16.43 15.60 20.70
CA SER A 407 -16.95 16.97 20.69
C SER A 407 -17.76 17.29 19.43
N THR A 408 -17.26 16.89 18.24
CA THR A 408 -17.94 17.16 16.97
C THR A 408 -19.25 16.38 16.88
N VAL A 409 -19.27 15.09 17.24
CA VAL A 409 -20.49 14.27 17.29
C VAL A 409 -21.51 14.88 18.26
N THR A 410 -21.06 15.31 19.43
CA THR A 410 -21.93 15.93 20.45
C THR A 410 -22.54 17.24 19.94
N ILE A 411 -21.69 18.13 19.38
CA ILE A 411 -22.15 19.42 18.84
C ILE A 411 -23.17 19.20 17.72
N PHE A 412 -22.89 18.34 16.74
CA PHE A 412 -23.82 18.09 15.65
C PHE A 412 -25.09 17.40 16.11
N SER A 413 -24.98 16.41 17.02
CA SER A 413 -26.15 15.72 17.57
C SER A 413 -27.08 16.68 18.32
N LEU A 414 -26.55 17.53 19.20
CA LEU A 414 -27.32 18.53 19.91
C LEU A 414 -27.86 19.60 18.95
N SER A 415 -27.09 20.06 17.97
CA SER A 415 -27.56 21.03 16.97
C SER A 415 -28.76 20.49 16.19
N VAL A 416 -28.67 19.25 15.68
CA VAL A 416 -29.82 18.63 14.98
C VAL A 416 -31.01 18.44 15.89
N PHE A 417 -30.78 18.02 17.15
CA PHE A 417 -31.84 17.85 18.14
C PHE A 417 -32.59 19.14 18.44
N TYR A 418 -31.90 20.27 18.57
CA TYR A 418 -32.53 21.58 18.88
C TYR A 418 -33.11 22.27 17.64
N LEU A 419 -32.52 22.07 16.46
CA LEU A 419 -33.04 22.68 15.20
C LEU A 419 -34.35 22.07 14.75
N PHE A 420 -34.51 20.76 14.94
CA PHE A 420 -35.70 20.07 14.48
C PHE A 420 -36.50 19.53 15.68
N LYS A 421 -37.78 19.95 15.81
CA LYS A 421 -38.66 19.44 16.87
C LYS A 421 -39.31 18.09 16.50
N ASP A 422 -39.42 17.79 15.22
CA ASP A 422 -40.04 16.58 14.70
C ASP A 422 -38.97 15.46 14.53
N ASN A 423 -39.21 14.34 15.19
CA ASN A 423 -38.30 13.19 15.14
C ASN A 423 -38.02 12.66 13.74
N LEU A 424 -39.05 12.63 12.89
CA LEU A 424 -38.94 12.13 11.52
C LEU A 424 -38.09 13.08 10.67
N LYS A 425 -38.23 14.40 10.88
CA LYS A 425 -37.39 15.41 10.20
C LYS A 425 -35.94 15.35 10.64
N ILE A 426 -35.69 15.11 11.94
CA ILE A 426 -34.32 14.85 12.46
C ILE A 426 -33.68 13.70 11.69
N PHE A 427 -34.37 12.58 11.61
CA PHE A 427 -33.90 11.37 10.97
C PHE A 427 -33.64 11.55 9.47
N VAL A 428 -34.63 12.15 8.76
CA VAL A 428 -34.51 12.48 7.33
C VAL A 428 -33.32 13.39 7.05
N SER A 429 -33.16 14.48 7.81
CA SER A 429 -32.08 15.44 7.59
C SER A 429 -30.70 14.81 7.84
N THR A 430 -30.56 14.00 8.90
CA THR A 430 -29.32 13.29 9.19
C THR A 430 -28.94 12.30 8.09
N CYS A 431 -29.90 11.46 7.63
CA CYS A 431 -29.65 10.49 6.58
C CYS A 431 -29.29 11.14 5.24
N LEU A 432 -30.07 12.14 4.81
CA LEU A 432 -29.83 12.81 3.52
C LEU A 432 -28.56 13.65 3.53
N LEU A 433 -28.22 14.30 4.65
CA LEU A 433 -26.95 15.00 4.81
C LEU A 433 -25.78 14.03 4.67
N SER A 434 -25.85 12.88 5.35
CA SER A 434 -24.80 11.85 5.30
C SER A 434 -24.60 11.31 3.88
N ALA A 435 -25.70 10.93 3.19
CA ALA A 435 -25.62 10.44 1.81
C ALA A 435 -25.10 11.54 0.87
N GLY A 436 -25.56 12.78 1.04
CA GLY A 436 -25.13 13.93 0.23
C GLY A 436 -23.65 14.23 0.39
N LEU A 437 -23.09 14.17 1.62
CA LEU A 437 -21.68 14.41 1.88
C LEU A 437 -20.78 13.32 1.26
N ILE A 438 -21.19 12.05 1.35
CA ILE A 438 -20.44 10.95 0.72
C ILE A 438 -20.44 11.11 -0.80
N LEU A 439 -21.56 11.43 -1.41
CA LEU A 439 -21.65 11.69 -2.85
C LEU A 439 -20.82 12.91 -3.26
N ALA A 440 -20.90 14.00 -2.52
CA ALA A 440 -20.12 15.22 -2.78
C ALA A 440 -18.61 14.94 -2.71
N ASP A 441 -18.17 14.24 -1.67
CA ASP A 441 -16.75 13.82 -1.55
C ASP A 441 -16.33 12.94 -2.73
N THR A 442 -17.20 12.01 -3.16
CA THR A 442 -16.92 11.13 -4.30
C THR A 442 -16.83 11.90 -5.62
N PHE A 443 -17.69 12.87 -5.86
CA PHE A 443 -17.62 13.71 -7.05
C PHE A 443 -16.42 14.66 -7.06
N LEU A 444 -15.87 14.97 -5.89
CA LEU A 444 -14.63 15.75 -5.72
C LEU A 444 -13.35 14.90 -5.70
N ASP A 445 -13.41 13.64 -6.15
CA ASP A 445 -12.29 12.68 -6.16
C ASP A 445 -11.87 12.19 -4.75
N ASN A 446 -12.83 12.09 -3.84
CA ASN A 446 -12.69 11.52 -2.49
C ASN A 446 -11.61 12.16 -1.59
N PRO A 447 -11.47 13.48 -1.49
CA PRO A 447 -10.43 14.11 -0.68
C PRO A 447 -10.53 13.77 0.82
N LEU A 448 -11.75 13.63 1.35
CA LEU A 448 -11.99 13.30 2.75
C LEU A 448 -11.91 11.79 3.01
N MET A 449 -12.53 10.99 2.14
CA MET A 449 -12.57 9.53 2.28
C MET A 449 -11.16 8.91 2.23
N ARG A 450 -10.24 9.50 1.46
CA ARG A 450 -8.82 9.08 1.40
C ARG A 450 -8.09 9.20 2.74
N LEU A 451 -8.50 10.11 3.59
CA LEU A 451 -7.87 10.41 4.87
C LEU A 451 -8.68 9.86 6.05
N SER A 452 -9.93 9.49 5.83
CA SER A 452 -10.83 9.02 6.87
C SER A 452 -10.47 7.63 7.37
N ILE A 453 -10.60 7.41 8.68
CA ILE A 453 -10.35 6.11 9.33
C ILE A 453 -11.29 4.99 8.85
N LEU A 454 -12.50 5.31 8.35
CA LEU A 454 -13.40 4.35 7.68
C LEU A 454 -13.16 4.27 6.17
N GLY A 455 -12.24 5.05 5.64
CA GLY A 455 -11.88 5.06 4.22
C GLY A 455 -10.93 3.94 3.84
N TYR A 456 -9.98 4.27 2.95
CA TYR A 456 -8.98 3.31 2.49
C TYR A 456 -7.79 3.28 3.42
N ASP A 457 -7.19 2.09 3.53
CA ASP A 457 -5.94 1.90 4.23
C ASP A 457 -4.87 1.51 3.21
N PRO A 458 -3.95 2.42 2.87
CA PRO A 458 -2.90 2.14 1.91
C PRO A 458 -1.86 1.14 2.43
N ILE A 459 -1.77 0.95 3.76
CA ILE A 459 -0.89 -0.03 4.40
C ILE A 459 -1.46 -1.44 4.20
N ILE A 460 -2.76 -1.64 4.46
CA ILE A 460 -3.43 -2.92 4.18
C ILE A 460 -3.49 -3.19 2.67
N GLY A 461 -3.61 -2.13 1.85
CA GLY A 461 -3.58 -2.24 0.39
C GLY A 461 -4.76 -2.98 -0.24
N ALA A 462 -5.84 -3.22 0.51
CA ALA A 462 -7.02 -3.89 -0.02
C ALA A 462 -7.80 -3.01 -1.01
N ARG A 463 -7.68 -1.69 -0.87
CA ARG A 463 -8.31 -0.68 -1.72
C ARG A 463 -7.55 0.64 -1.62
N PHE A 464 -7.37 1.31 -2.75
CA PHE A 464 -6.67 2.60 -2.82
C PHE A 464 -7.57 3.75 -3.27
N TYR A 465 -8.71 3.48 -3.94
CA TYR A 465 -9.63 4.48 -4.51
C TYR A 465 -11.09 3.98 -4.55
N GLY A 466 -12.02 4.85 -4.92
CA GLY A 466 -13.45 4.56 -5.02
C GLY A 466 -14.19 4.72 -3.68
N ILE A 467 -15.28 4.01 -3.44
CA ILE A 467 -16.04 4.01 -2.17
C ILE A 467 -15.78 2.70 -1.45
N GLY A 468 -15.23 2.75 -0.23
CA GLY A 468 -15.01 1.59 0.64
C GLY A 468 -16.32 0.92 1.07
N ASN A 469 -16.25 -0.34 1.54
CA ASN A 469 -17.45 -1.09 1.89
C ASN A 469 -18.22 -0.47 3.06
N GLU A 470 -17.53 0.14 4.00
CA GLU A 470 -18.11 0.81 5.16
C GLU A 470 -18.97 2.02 4.73
N TYR A 471 -18.39 2.92 3.95
CA TYR A 471 -19.11 4.08 3.43
C TYR A 471 -20.15 3.67 2.39
N MET A 472 -19.94 2.63 1.62
CA MET A 472 -20.93 2.09 0.69
C MET A 472 -22.17 1.60 1.43
N GLY A 473 -22.00 0.76 2.46
CA GLY A 473 -23.13 0.27 3.26
C GLY A 473 -23.90 1.41 3.94
N PHE A 474 -23.17 2.39 4.47
CA PHE A 474 -23.75 3.58 5.08
C PHE A 474 -24.48 4.45 4.06
N LEU A 475 -23.93 4.67 2.86
CA LEU A 475 -24.56 5.40 1.76
C LEU A 475 -25.86 4.74 1.32
N LEU A 476 -25.87 3.42 1.10
CA LEU A 476 -27.08 2.70 0.69
C LEU A 476 -28.17 2.80 1.76
N GLY A 477 -27.82 2.52 3.02
CA GLY A 477 -28.75 2.57 4.14
C GLY A 477 -29.37 3.96 4.31
N THR A 478 -28.53 5.00 4.39
CA THR A 478 -29.00 6.38 4.57
C THR A 478 -29.79 6.90 3.37
N THR A 479 -29.47 6.47 2.14
CA THR A 479 -30.23 6.84 0.94
C THR A 479 -31.63 6.22 0.96
N ILE A 480 -31.76 4.91 1.19
CA ILE A 480 -33.08 4.23 1.19
C ILE A 480 -33.94 4.78 2.33
N VAL A 481 -33.40 4.78 3.55
CA VAL A 481 -34.17 5.15 4.74
C VAL A 481 -34.48 6.63 4.75
N GLY A 482 -33.51 7.48 4.35
CA GLY A 482 -33.72 8.93 4.28
C GLY A 482 -34.77 9.33 3.27
N THR A 483 -34.78 8.73 2.07
CA THR A 483 -35.76 9.04 1.03
C THR A 483 -37.17 8.51 1.37
N THR A 484 -37.28 7.30 1.93
CA THR A 484 -38.57 6.75 2.36
C THR A 484 -39.17 7.53 3.52
N ALA A 485 -38.38 7.90 4.52
CA ALA A 485 -38.81 8.74 5.62
C ALA A 485 -39.20 10.16 5.16
N LEU A 486 -38.50 10.70 4.12
CA LEU A 486 -38.87 11.99 3.51
C LEU A 486 -40.28 11.95 2.90
N ILE A 487 -40.64 10.85 2.23
CA ILE A 487 -41.98 10.65 1.66
C ILE A 487 -43.04 10.64 2.77
N ASP A 488 -42.74 9.99 3.90
CA ASP A 488 -43.63 9.95 5.06
C ASP A 488 -43.77 11.31 5.75
N CYS A 489 -42.73 12.15 5.75
CA CYS A 489 -42.79 13.53 6.25
C CYS A 489 -43.71 14.42 5.43
N TYR A 490 -43.74 14.24 4.11
CA TYR A 490 -44.42 15.14 3.17
C TYR A 490 -45.35 14.35 2.26
N ARG A 491 -46.38 13.72 2.87
CA ARG A 491 -47.35 12.84 2.18
C ARG A 491 -48.15 13.54 1.10
N ASP A 492 -48.36 14.84 1.24
CA ASP A 492 -48.99 15.70 0.23
C ASP A 492 -48.21 15.77 -1.08
N LYS A 493 -46.90 15.59 -1.02
CA LYS A 493 -45.95 15.58 -2.16
C LYS A 493 -45.43 14.19 -2.50
N ALA A 494 -46.01 13.13 -1.96
CA ALA A 494 -45.53 11.76 -2.10
C ALA A 494 -45.28 11.32 -3.55
N GLY A 495 -46.13 11.73 -4.49
CA GLY A 495 -45.98 11.40 -5.91
C GLY A 495 -44.71 11.96 -6.53
N LEU A 496 -44.35 13.21 -6.21
CA LEU A 496 -43.10 13.84 -6.66
C LEU A 496 -41.89 13.22 -5.96
N LEU A 497 -41.97 13.05 -4.64
CA LEU A 497 -40.87 12.52 -3.83
C LEU A 497 -40.52 11.10 -4.19
N LYS A 498 -41.47 10.24 -4.53
CA LYS A 498 -41.23 8.90 -5.05
C LYS A 498 -40.39 8.93 -6.34
N LYS A 499 -40.70 9.81 -7.28
CA LYS A 499 -39.95 9.98 -8.53
C LYS A 499 -38.55 10.48 -8.28
N LEU A 500 -38.37 11.46 -7.39
CA LEU A 500 -37.09 12.00 -6.98
C LEU A 500 -36.24 10.92 -6.28
N SER A 501 -36.83 10.10 -5.41
CA SER A 501 -36.13 8.99 -4.74
C SER A 501 -35.56 7.98 -5.75
N VAL A 502 -36.36 7.60 -6.77
CA VAL A 502 -35.87 6.72 -7.84
C VAL A 502 -34.74 7.37 -8.63
N GLY A 503 -34.80 8.67 -8.88
CA GLY A 503 -33.70 9.42 -9.49
C GLY A 503 -32.41 9.40 -8.63
N ILE A 504 -32.55 9.61 -7.32
CA ILE A 504 -31.41 9.52 -6.36
C ILE A 504 -30.82 8.10 -6.36
N TYR A 505 -31.64 7.06 -6.35
CA TYR A 505 -31.19 5.66 -6.42
C TYR A 505 -30.37 5.40 -7.70
N ALA A 506 -30.82 5.92 -8.84
CA ALA A 506 -30.10 5.82 -10.09
C ALA A 506 -28.73 6.52 -10.04
N VAL A 507 -28.68 7.73 -9.47
CA VAL A 507 -27.42 8.48 -9.29
C VAL A 507 -26.45 7.71 -8.40
N VAL A 508 -26.88 7.20 -7.25
CA VAL A 508 -26.02 6.42 -6.35
C VAL A 508 -25.53 5.14 -7.01
N LEU A 509 -26.42 4.42 -7.72
CA LEU A 509 -26.06 3.20 -8.45
C LEU A 509 -25.00 3.48 -9.52
N VAL A 510 -25.19 4.51 -10.34
CA VAL A 510 -24.24 4.91 -11.38
C VAL A 510 -22.89 5.34 -10.74
N THR A 511 -22.94 6.06 -9.64
CA THR A 511 -21.74 6.47 -8.90
C THR A 511 -20.93 5.25 -8.43
N LEU A 512 -21.58 4.25 -7.84
CA LEU A 512 -20.92 3.03 -7.37
C LEU A 512 -20.38 2.18 -8.53
N MET A 513 -21.08 2.15 -9.65
CA MET A 513 -20.70 1.37 -10.84
C MET A 513 -19.55 2.00 -11.62
N SER A 514 -19.42 3.34 -11.59
CA SER A 514 -18.46 4.07 -12.41
C SER A 514 -17.02 3.79 -12.01
N PRO A 515 -16.14 3.38 -12.96
CA PRO A 515 -14.71 3.16 -12.72
C PRO A 515 -13.91 4.41 -12.33
N SER A 516 -14.46 5.59 -12.62
CA SER A 516 -13.85 6.89 -12.29
C SER A 516 -14.35 7.49 -10.98
N LEU A 517 -15.41 6.92 -10.36
CA LEU A 517 -16.02 7.44 -9.15
C LEU A 517 -15.96 6.42 -8.00
N GLY A 518 -17.04 5.65 -7.80
CA GLY A 518 -17.18 4.74 -6.68
C GLY A 518 -16.43 3.43 -6.81
N THR A 519 -16.30 2.89 -8.01
CA THR A 519 -15.55 1.67 -8.34
C THR A 519 -15.78 0.52 -7.35
N ASN A 520 -17.03 0.24 -6.99
CA ASN A 520 -17.38 -0.79 -6.00
C ASN A 520 -18.36 -1.81 -6.61
N VAL A 521 -17.83 -2.92 -7.15
CA VAL A 521 -18.65 -3.97 -7.81
C VAL A 521 -19.64 -4.60 -6.84
N GLY A 522 -19.21 -4.98 -5.63
CA GLY A 522 -20.10 -5.54 -4.60
C GLY A 522 -21.18 -4.55 -4.18
N GLY A 523 -20.79 -3.28 -4.01
CA GLY A 523 -21.72 -2.18 -3.72
C GLY A 523 -22.70 -1.92 -4.84
N THR A 524 -22.28 -2.03 -6.10
CA THR A 524 -23.15 -1.91 -7.27
C THR A 524 -24.23 -3.01 -7.26
N MET A 525 -23.85 -4.25 -6.97
CA MET A 525 -24.83 -5.35 -6.87
C MET A 525 -25.79 -5.14 -5.70
N ALA A 526 -25.28 -4.78 -4.53
CA ALA A 526 -26.11 -4.49 -3.35
C ALA A 526 -27.08 -3.31 -3.62
N ALA A 527 -26.59 -2.24 -4.28
CA ALA A 527 -27.41 -1.11 -4.68
C ALA A 527 -28.50 -1.49 -5.68
N PHE A 528 -28.16 -2.30 -6.70
CA PHE A 528 -29.12 -2.74 -7.70
C PHE A 528 -30.31 -3.48 -7.06
N PHE A 529 -30.05 -4.47 -6.21
CA PHE A 529 -31.10 -5.22 -5.53
C PHE A 529 -31.82 -4.38 -4.46
N GLY A 530 -31.09 -3.62 -3.65
CA GLY A 530 -31.66 -2.79 -2.59
C GLY A 530 -32.55 -1.67 -3.13
N PHE A 531 -32.06 -0.92 -4.11
CA PHE A 531 -32.84 0.16 -4.75
C PHE A 531 -33.96 -0.39 -5.63
N GLY A 532 -33.75 -1.56 -6.29
CA GLY A 532 -34.80 -2.25 -7.02
C GLY A 532 -35.96 -2.62 -6.13
N ALA A 533 -35.71 -3.27 -4.99
CA ALA A 533 -36.71 -3.61 -4.00
C ALA A 533 -37.44 -2.35 -3.42
N ALA A 534 -36.65 -1.31 -3.06
CA ALA A 534 -37.20 -0.05 -2.56
C ALA A 534 -38.10 0.62 -3.61
N THR A 535 -37.68 0.64 -4.88
CA THR A 535 -38.49 1.20 -5.99
C THR A 535 -39.79 0.43 -6.17
N LEU A 536 -39.76 -0.91 -6.17
CA LEU A 536 -40.94 -1.74 -6.26
C LEU A 536 -41.95 -1.46 -5.12
N LEU A 537 -41.43 -1.35 -3.88
CA LEU A 537 -42.24 -0.99 -2.71
C LEU A 537 -42.85 0.41 -2.84
N LEU A 538 -42.08 1.39 -3.33
CA LEU A 538 -42.57 2.75 -3.52
C LEU A 538 -43.68 2.85 -4.60
N VAL A 539 -43.60 2.04 -5.66
CA VAL A 539 -44.54 2.05 -6.78
C VAL A 539 -45.78 1.19 -6.50
N LYS A 540 -45.56 -0.06 -6.03
CA LYS A 540 -46.65 -1.04 -5.86
C LYS A 540 -47.22 -1.10 -4.44
N GLY A 541 -46.52 -0.54 -3.45
CA GLY A 541 -46.89 -0.59 -2.04
C GLY A 541 -46.66 -1.94 -1.34
N ARG A 542 -46.48 -3.04 -2.10
CA ARG A 542 -46.16 -4.39 -1.60
C ARG A 542 -45.44 -5.19 -2.68
N ILE A 543 -44.54 -6.08 -2.24
CA ILE A 543 -43.85 -7.03 -3.13
C ILE A 543 -44.57 -8.37 -3.03
N GLY A 544 -45.03 -8.92 -4.16
CA GLY A 544 -45.63 -10.25 -4.27
C GLY A 544 -44.61 -11.26 -4.83
N ARG A 545 -44.95 -12.58 -4.76
CA ARG A 545 -44.08 -13.66 -5.31
C ARG A 545 -43.74 -13.52 -6.80
N LYS A 546 -44.56 -12.77 -7.58
CA LYS A 546 -44.31 -12.53 -9.01
C LYS A 546 -43.34 -11.36 -9.27
N ASP A 547 -42.97 -10.61 -8.26
CA ASP A 547 -42.09 -9.43 -8.34
C ASP A 547 -40.65 -9.76 -7.97
N LEU A 548 -40.38 -10.97 -7.40
CA LEU A 548 -39.11 -11.58 -7.09
C LEU A 548 -38.66 -12.48 -8.25
#